data_3ea8714bd28a6465e4a42ff2d99b0b35
#
_entry.id   3ea8714bd28a6465e4a42ff2d99b0b35
#
_cell.length_a   1.000
_cell.length_b   1.000
_cell.length_c   1.000
_cell.angle_alpha   90.00
_cell.angle_beta   90.00
_cell.angle_gamma   90.00
#
_symmetry.space_group_name_H-M   'P 1'
#
loop_
_entity.id
_entity.type
_entity.pdbx_description
1 polymer ?
#
loop_
_entity_poly.entity_id
_entity_poly.type
_entity_poly.pdbx_seq_one_letter_code
_entity_poly.pdbx_strand_id
1 'polypeptide(L)'
;CWEAGAAVARLHMLDENGNGTMSADKFRETKKLLNERYPDCDIVLNMTTSGDLNATDETRQIHLKELRPEMGSYDCGSMNWLHTSLFINHPKFLEELGMNMQEWGVKPEIEAFDPGMIATAPSSPKRGVLKAPLHFQFCMGCANGIPGSMKNLVFMKDTMEQLCPGSTWSCFGVGASAMEMLYGAVAMGGH
;
A
#
# COMPACT_ATOMS: atom_id res chain seq x y z
N CYS A 1 15.64 5.53 -9.25
CA CYS A 1 14.48 6.24 -8.67
C CYS A 1 14.94 7.33 -7.69
N TRP A 2 15.72 6.99 -6.65
CA TRP A 2 16.21 7.93 -5.64
C TRP A 2 16.93 9.14 -6.25
N GLU A 3 17.92 8.94 -7.11
CA GLU A 3 18.64 10.02 -7.82
C GLU A 3 17.73 10.92 -8.68
N ALA A 4 16.55 10.42 -9.05
CA ALA A 4 15.53 11.17 -9.77
C ALA A 4 14.52 11.86 -8.82
N GLY A 5 14.74 11.81 -7.50
CA GLY A 5 13.93 12.49 -6.49
C GLY A 5 12.74 11.68 -5.95
N ALA A 6 12.70 10.35 -6.17
CA ALA A 6 11.66 9.53 -5.55
C ALA A 6 11.82 9.49 -4.02
N ALA A 7 10.77 9.83 -3.29
CA ALA A 7 10.78 9.86 -1.83
C ALA A 7 10.41 8.50 -1.19
N VAL A 8 9.63 7.68 -1.87
CA VAL A 8 9.18 6.37 -1.41
C VAL A 8 9.42 5.31 -2.48
N ALA A 9 9.92 4.15 -2.08
CA ALA A 9 10.01 2.97 -2.94
C ALA A 9 9.17 1.84 -2.35
N ARG A 10 8.16 1.40 -3.10
CA ARG A 10 7.39 0.21 -2.75
C ARG A 10 8.06 -1.03 -3.28
N LEU A 11 8.25 -2.01 -2.40
CA LEU A 11 9.00 -3.23 -2.68
C LEU A 11 8.07 -4.46 -2.70
N HIS A 12 8.17 -5.22 -3.78
CA HIS A 12 7.64 -6.57 -3.92
C HIS A 12 8.78 -7.53 -4.21
N MET A 13 8.79 -8.68 -3.55
CA MET A 13 9.82 -9.69 -3.76
C MET A 13 9.34 -10.78 -4.70
N LEU A 14 10.26 -11.32 -5.49
CA LEU A 14 10.02 -12.45 -6.38
C LEU A 14 10.86 -13.66 -5.94
N ASP A 15 10.30 -14.86 -6.14
CA ASP A 15 11.03 -16.10 -5.99
C ASP A 15 11.97 -16.36 -7.21
N GLU A 16 12.66 -17.51 -7.23
CA GLU A 16 13.59 -17.87 -8.32
C GLU A 16 12.87 -18.13 -9.65
N ASN A 17 11.55 -18.34 -9.62
CA ASN A 17 10.71 -18.56 -10.80
C ASN A 17 10.02 -17.28 -11.28
N GLY A 18 10.24 -16.15 -10.59
CA GLY A 18 9.61 -14.86 -10.91
C GLY A 18 8.19 -14.71 -10.35
N ASN A 19 7.74 -15.59 -9.46
CA ASN A 19 6.47 -15.44 -8.77
C ASN A 19 6.62 -14.54 -7.55
N GLY A 20 5.54 -13.85 -7.18
CA GLY A 20 5.50 -13.06 -5.96
C GLY A 20 5.73 -13.92 -4.71
N THR A 21 6.48 -13.39 -3.76
CA THR A 21 6.76 -14.08 -2.49
C THR A 21 6.76 -13.13 -1.31
N MET A 22 6.39 -13.66 -0.13
CA MET A 22 6.47 -12.96 1.16
C MET A 22 7.70 -13.36 1.98
N SER A 23 8.76 -13.87 1.34
CA SER A 23 10.00 -14.29 2.01
C SER A 23 10.67 -13.12 2.74
N ALA A 24 10.71 -13.18 4.07
CA ALA A 24 11.39 -12.19 4.92
C ALA A 24 12.88 -12.10 4.61
N ASP A 25 13.51 -13.21 4.21
CA ASP A 25 14.93 -13.24 3.83
C ASP A 25 15.22 -12.40 2.58
N LYS A 26 14.34 -12.46 1.57
CA LYS A 26 14.48 -11.63 0.36
C LYS A 26 14.30 -10.14 0.66
N PHE A 27 13.35 -9.77 1.51
CA PHE A 27 13.23 -8.37 1.99
C PHE A 27 14.48 -7.92 2.75
N ARG A 28 15.01 -8.77 3.61
CA ARG A 28 16.22 -8.49 4.40
C ARG A 28 17.44 -8.30 3.50
N GLU A 29 17.64 -9.21 2.54
CA GLU A 29 18.72 -9.11 1.58
C GLU A 29 18.63 -7.83 0.75
N THR A 30 17.44 -7.51 0.24
CA THR A 30 17.22 -6.27 -0.52
C THR A 30 17.54 -5.02 0.29
N LYS A 31 17.06 -4.94 1.54
CA LYS A 31 17.36 -3.83 2.45
C LYS A 31 18.86 -3.72 2.73
N LYS A 32 19.53 -4.85 2.95
CA LYS A 32 20.99 -4.91 3.15
C LYS A 32 21.75 -4.39 1.94
N LEU A 33 21.41 -4.89 0.73
CA LEU A 33 22.05 -4.46 -0.51
C LEU A 33 21.85 -2.96 -0.82
N LEU A 34 20.67 -2.43 -0.52
CA LEU A 34 20.41 -0.98 -0.64
C LEU A 34 21.33 -0.19 0.29
N ASN A 35 21.42 -0.55 1.56
CA ASN A 35 22.27 0.14 2.52
C ASN A 35 23.76 0.05 2.19
N GLU A 36 24.21 -1.11 1.69
CA GLU A 36 25.62 -1.31 1.31
C GLU A 36 26.02 -0.54 0.05
N ARG A 37 25.13 -0.49 -0.96
CA ARG A 37 25.42 0.15 -2.24
C ARG A 37 25.14 1.66 -2.26
N TYR A 38 24.20 2.09 -1.45
CA TYR A 38 23.71 3.47 -1.41
C TYR A 38 23.55 3.92 0.05
N PRO A 39 24.66 4.06 0.81
CA PRO A 39 24.62 4.37 2.24
C PRO A 39 23.95 5.72 2.56
N ASP A 40 23.95 6.65 1.61
CA ASP A 40 23.33 7.97 1.76
C ASP A 40 21.89 8.01 1.24
N CYS A 41 21.32 6.87 0.83
CA CYS A 41 19.96 6.79 0.31
C CYS A 41 18.94 6.95 1.43
N ASP A 42 18.18 8.04 1.38
CA ASP A 42 17.13 8.38 2.35
C ASP A 42 15.71 8.05 1.86
N ILE A 43 15.61 7.22 0.79
CA ILE A 43 14.30 6.79 0.28
C ILE A 43 13.55 5.96 1.32
N VAL A 44 12.31 6.32 1.59
CA VAL A 44 11.42 5.56 2.48
C VAL A 44 11.11 4.21 1.86
N LEU A 45 11.37 3.13 2.60
CA LEU A 45 11.03 1.78 2.16
C LEU A 45 9.62 1.41 2.58
N ASN A 46 8.76 1.18 1.60
CA ASN A 46 7.41 0.66 1.78
C ASN A 46 7.38 -0.82 1.37
N MET A 47 7.26 -1.72 2.34
CA MET A 47 7.28 -3.17 2.08
C MET A 47 5.86 -3.71 1.98
N THR A 48 5.58 -4.43 0.87
CA THR A 48 4.24 -5.00 0.63
C THR A 48 3.87 -6.07 1.65
N THR A 49 2.59 -6.17 1.99
CA THR A 49 1.97 -7.29 2.70
C THR A 49 1.15 -8.20 1.78
N SER A 50 1.19 -7.95 0.47
CA SER A 50 0.31 -8.58 -0.52
C SER A 50 1.05 -9.13 -1.76
N GLY A 51 2.32 -9.47 -1.60
CA GLY A 51 3.16 -9.96 -2.70
C GLY A 51 2.84 -11.38 -3.18
N ASP A 52 2.13 -12.18 -2.39
CA ASP A 52 1.73 -13.54 -2.72
C ASP A 52 0.28 -13.78 -2.27
N LEU A 53 -0.61 -14.11 -3.21
CA LEU A 53 -2.02 -14.37 -2.95
C LEU A 53 -2.29 -15.65 -2.13
N ASN A 54 -1.29 -16.55 -2.04
CA ASN A 54 -1.38 -17.79 -1.27
C ASN A 54 -0.73 -17.68 0.12
N ALA A 55 -0.15 -16.51 0.44
CA ALA A 55 0.47 -16.28 1.73
C ALA A 55 -0.56 -16.26 2.87
N THR A 56 -0.17 -16.82 4.02
CA THR A 56 -1.00 -16.77 5.23
C THR A 56 -0.93 -15.37 5.87
N ASP A 57 -1.90 -15.04 6.70
CA ASP A 57 -1.93 -13.78 7.46
C ASP A 57 -0.62 -13.56 8.25
N GLU A 58 -0.04 -14.64 8.79
CA GLU A 58 1.22 -14.60 9.52
C GLU A 58 2.41 -14.28 8.58
N THR A 59 2.56 -15.01 7.47
CA THR A 59 3.69 -14.82 6.55
C THR A 59 3.67 -13.45 5.88
N ARG A 60 2.49 -12.86 5.71
CA ARG A 60 2.32 -11.50 5.19
C ARG A 60 2.89 -10.40 6.08
N GLN A 61 3.21 -10.70 7.35
CA GLN A 61 3.63 -9.72 8.35
C GLN A 61 5.06 -9.94 8.89
N ILE A 62 5.65 -11.12 8.70
CA ILE A 62 6.94 -11.49 9.33
C ILE A 62 8.03 -10.46 9.04
N HIS A 63 8.20 -10.07 7.78
CA HIS A 63 9.22 -9.10 7.36
C HIS A 63 9.00 -7.70 7.95
N LEU A 64 7.75 -7.28 8.18
CA LEU A 64 7.46 -6.00 8.85
C LEU A 64 7.90 -6.05 10.32
N LYS A 65 7.61 -7.16 11.01
CA LYS A 65 8.01 -7.37 12.40
C LYS A 65 9.52 -7.37 12.56
N GLU A 66 10.23 -8.06 11.67
CA GLU A 66 11.68 -8.25 11.77
C GLU A 66 12.48 -7.03 11.30
N LEU A 67 12.06 -6.40 10.20
CA LEU A 67 12.84 -5.36 9.54
C LEU A 67 12.40 -3.94 9.88
N ARG A 68 11.19 -3.78 10.42
CA ARG A 68 10.59 -2.50 10.83
C ARG A 68 10.85 -1.41 9.80
N PRO A 69 10.37 -1.57 8.54
CA PRO A 69 10.48 -0.52 7.54
C PRO A 69 9.67 0.71 7.97
N GLU A 70 9.95 1.84 7.37
CA GLU A 70 9.20 3.08 7.65
C GLU A 70 7.72 2.95 7.27
N MET A 71 7.43 2.23 6.17
CA MET A 71 6.07 2.01 5.67
C MET A 71 5.82 0.54 5.29
N GLY A 72 4.57 0.16 5.31
CA GLY A 72 4.10 -1.13 4.80
C GLY A 72 2.70 -1.02 4.21
N SER A 73 2.35 -1.87 3.24
CA SER A 73 1.02 -1.81 2.65
C SER A 73 -0.07 -2.31 3.60
N TYR A 74 -1.24 -1.71 3.48
CA TYR A 74 -2.45 -2.04 4.22
C TYR A 74 -3.63 -2.02 3.25
N ASP A 75 -3.86 -3.16 2.59
CA ASP A 75 -4.92 -3.31 1.60
C ASP A 75 -6.27 -3.42 2.30
N CYS A 76 -7.03 -2.33 2.34
CA CYS A 76 -8.14 -2.19 3.27
C CYS A 76 -9.48 -2.79 2.80
N GLY A 77 -9.44 -3.90 2.07
CA GLY A 77 -10.62 -4.64 1.64
C GLY A 77 -10.30 -5.86 0.79
N SER A 78 -11.23 -6.82 0.78
CA SER A 78 -11.16 -7.98 -0.12
C SER A 78 -11.82 -7.68 -1.45
N MET A 79 -11.29 -8.25 -2.53
CA MET A 79 -11.85 -8.07 -3.87
C MET A 79 -11.58 -9.29 -4.76
N ASN A 80 -12.34 -9.40 -5.85
CA ASN A 80 -11.98 -10.31 -6.93
C ASN A 80 -10.70 -9.78 -7.61
N TRP A 81 -9.72 -10.65 -7.84
CA TRP A 81 -8.45 -10.28 -8.44
C TRP A 81 -8.33 -10.82 -9.86
N LEU A 82 -8.20 -9.91 -10.83
CA LEU A 82 -7.95 -10.20 -12.26
C LEU A 82 -8.87 -11.27 -12.86
N HIS A 83 -10.11 -11.42 -12.38
CA HIS A 83 -11.10 -12.43 -12.81
C HIS A 83 -10.68 -13.89 -12.56
N THR A 84 -9.57 -14.16 -11.87
CA THR A 84 -9.00 -15.51 -11.70
C THR A 84 -8.91 -15.97 -10.26
N SER A 85 -8.86 -15.05 -9.32
CA SER A 85 -8.59 -15.36 -7.90
C SER A 85 -9.32 -14.38 -6.96
N LEU A 86 -9.20 -14.64 -5.67
CA LEU A 86 -9.68 -13.75 -4.63
C LEU A 86 -8.47 -13.13 -3.93
N PHE A 87 -8.51 -11.82 -3.76
CA PHE A 87 -7.58 -11.12 -2.88
C PHE A 87 -8.28 -10.88 -1.55
N ILE A 88 -7.90 -11.64 -0.53
CA ILE A 88 -8.60 -11.68 0.75
C ILE A 88 -7.86 -10.84 1.78
N ASN A 89 -8.57 -9.84 2.31
CA ASN A 89 -8.17 -8.99 3.42
C ASN A 89 -9.36 -8.90 4.38
N HIS A 90 -9.56 -9.96 5.18
CA HIS A 90 -10.73 -10.02 6.07
C HIS A 90 -10.56 -9.10 7.29
N PRO A 91 -11.66 -8.62 7.91
CA PRO A 91 -11.62 -7.61 8.96
C PRO A 91 -10.72 -7.96 10.16
N LYS A 92 -10.68 -9.25 10.56
CA LYS A 92 -9.82 -9.70 11.67
C LYS A 92 -8.34 -9.54 11.34
N PHE A 93 -7.92 -9.93 10.13
CA PHE A 93 -6.54 -9.74 9.66
C PHE A 93 -6.17 -8.27 9.63
N LEU A 94 -7.04 -7.42 9.09
CA LEU A 94 -6.79 -5.97 9.01
C LEU A 94 -6.68 -5.33 10.41
N GLU A 95 -7.48 -5.75 11.36
CA GLU A 95 -7.37 -5.29 12.75
C GLU A 95 -6.03 -5.70 13.36
N GLU A 96 -5.65 -6.95 13.23
CA GLU A 96 -4.37 -7.47 13.71
C GLU A 96 -3.18 -6.77 13.04
N LEU A 97 -3.18 -6.68 11.70
CA LEU A 97 -2.13 -6.01 10.93
C LEU A 97 -1.95 -4.56 11.38
N GLY A 98 -3.05 -3.80 11.49
CA GLY A 98 -2.99 -2.40 11.91
C GLY A 98 -2.42 -2.21 13.31
N MET A 99 -2.82 -3.04 14.27
CA MET A 99 -2.28 -3.02 15.64
C MET A 99 -0.80 -3.41 15.67
N ASN A 100 -0.41 -4.44 14.93
CA ASN A 100 0.97 -4.90 14.82
C ASN A 100 1.87 -3.84 14.17
N MET A 101 1.41 -3.19 13.10
CA MET A 101 2.16 -2.10 12.45
C MET A 101 2.40 -0.93 13.41
N GLN A 102 1.42 -0.58 14.25
CA GLN A 102 1.61 0.44 15.29
C GLN A 102 2.66 0.02 16.32
N GLU A 103 2.62 -1.23 16.80
CA GLU A 103 3.58 -1.77 17.77
C GLU A 103 5.01 -1.76 17.19
N TRP A 104 5.14 -2.09 15.90
CA TRP A 104 6.45 -2.16 15.25
C TRP A 104 6.94 -0.81 14.74
N GLY A 105 6.13 0.24 14.82
CA GLY A 105 6.47 1.58 14.34
C GLY A 105 6.45 1.71 12.82
N VAL A 106 5.70 0.84 12.13
CA VAL A 106 5.53 0.84 10.66
C VAL A 106 4.32 1.69 10.29
N LYS A 107 4.49 2.67 9.40
CA LYS A 107 3.39 3.50 8.90
C LYS A 107 2.58 2.73 7.85
N PRO A 108 1.26 2.53 8.05
CA PRO A 108 0.41 1.92 7.04
C PRO A 108 0.23 2.82 5.81
N GLU A 109 0.46 2.28 4.61
CA GLU A 109 -0.06 2.80 3.36
C GLU A 109 -1.40 2.14 3.08
N ILE A 110 -2.48 2.88 3.19
CA ILE A 110 -3.84 2.36 3.03
C ILE A 110 -4.18 2.27 1.55
N GLU A 111 -4.13 1.07 1.00
CA GLU A 111 -4.48 0.83 -0.40
C GLU A 111 -5.98 0.70 -0.57
N ALA A 112 -6.53 1.59 -1.40
CA ALA A 112 -7.95 1.62 -1.72
C ALA A 112 -8.17 1.41 -3.23
N PHE A 113 -8.84 0.33 -3.57
CA PHE A 113 -9.20 -0.05 -4.94
C PHE A 113 -10.62 0.42 -5.32
N ASP A 114 -11.38 0.88 -4.34
CA ASP A 114 -12.71 1.45 -4.50
C ASP A 114 -13.09 2.38 -3.32
N PRO A 115 -14.15 3.18 -3.45
CA PRO A 115 -14.55 4.11 -2.39
C PRO A 115 -15.09 3.42 -1.13
N GLY A 116 -15.58 2.18 -1.23
CA GLY A 116 -16.02 1.39 -0.07
C GLY A 116 -14.85 1.06 0.86
N MET A 117 -13.65 0.81 0.29
CA MET A 117 -12.43 0.60 1.04
C MET A 117 -12.01 1.87 1.80
N ILE A 118 -12.15 3.05 1.20
CA ILE A 118 -11.94 4.33 1.93
C ILE A 118 -12.93 4.44 3.10
N ALA A 119 -14.18 4.08 2.89
CA ALA A 119 -15.23 4.20 3.91
C ALA A 119 -15.01 3.29 5.13
N THR A 120 -14.22 2.24 5.01
CA THR A 120 -13.86 1.38 6.16
C THR A 120 -12.78 1.98 7.04
N ALA A 121 -11.90 2.82 6.49
CA ALA A 121 -10.76 3.40 7.19
C ALA A 121 -11.11 4.31 8.38
N PRO A 122 -12.17 5.18 8.37
CA PRO A 122 -12.47 6.09 9.49
C PRO A 122 -12.77 5.40 10.81
N SER A 123 -13.25 4.15 10.79
CA SER A 123 -13.51 3.40 12.02
C SER A 123 -12.23 2.94 12.70
N SER A 124 -11.15 2.77 11.97
CA SER A 124 -9.89 2.20 12.44
C SER A 124 -9.16 3.07 13.47
N PRO A 125 -9.01 4.40 13.30
CA PRO A 125 -8.46 5.25 14.34
C PRO A 125 -9.31 5.30 15.61
N LYS A 126 -10.64 5.33 15.48
CA LYS A 126 -11.55 5.32 16.64
C LYS A 126 -11.45 4.03 17.45
N ARG A 127 -11.14 2.91 16.79
CA ARG A 127 -10.93 1.60 17.43
C ARG A 127 -9.48 1.37 17.87
N GLY A 128 -8.57 2.33 17.63
CA GLY A 128 -7.15 2.21 17.93
C GLY A 128 -6.38 1.28 16.98
N VAL A 129 -6.97 0.88 15.85
CA VAL A 129 -6.35 -0.02 14.87
C VAL A 129 -5.32 0.71 14.00
N LEU A 130 -5.60 1.96 13.61
CA LEU A 130 -4.69 2.81 12.84
C LEU A 130 -4.47 4.14 13.56
N LYS A 131 -3.33 4.79 13.35
CA LYS A 131 -3.00 6.10 13.93
C LYS A 131 -3.06 7.18 12.86
N ALA A 132 -3.87 8.21 13.11
CA ALA A 132 -3.92 9.40 12.26
C ALA A 132 -2.62 10.25 12.38
N PRO A 133 -2.26 11.07 11.35
CA PRO A 133 -2.94 11.18 10.06
C PRO A 133 -2.76 9.91 9.21
N LEU A 134 -3.77 9.59 8.39
CA LEU A 134 -3.70 8.43 7.50
C LEU A 134 -3.00 8.81 6.18
N HIS A 135 -2.45 7.80 5.49
CA HIS A 135 -1.94 7.95 4.13
C HIS A 135 -2.62 6.92 3.23
N PHE A 136 -3.25 7.40 2.16
CA PHE A 136 -3.95 6.55 1.20
C PHE A 136 -3.17 6.42 -0.10
N GLN A 137 -3.16 5.21 -0.66
CA GLN A 137 -2.74 4.92 -2.02
C GLN A 137 -3.98 4.53 -2.83
N PHE A 138 -4.40 5.37 -3.77
CA PHE A 138 -5.50 5.03 -4.68
C PHE A 138 -4.99 4.15 -5.81
N CYS A 139 -5.48 2.90 -5.85
CA CYS A 139 -5.10 1.90 -6.84
C CYS A 139 -6.15 1.86 -7.95
N MET A 140 -5.92 2.63 -9.01
CA MET A 140 -6.92 2.90 -10.04
C MET A 140 -6.73 2.02 -11.27
N GLY A 141 -7.83 1.59 -11.89
CA GLY A 141 -7.78 0.85 -13.15
C GLY A 141 -7.43 -0.64 -13.03
N CYS A 142 -7.34 -1.18 -11.82
CA CYS A 142 -7.29 -2.62 -11.61
C CYS A 142 -8.61 -3.27 -12.02
N ALA A 143 -8.56 -4.45 -12.62
CA ALA A 143 -9.77 -5.22 -12.89
C ALA A 143 -10.53 -5.51 -11.59
N ASN A 144 -11.84 -5.28 -11.60
CA ASN A 144 -12.74 -5.36 -10.45
C ASN A 144 -12.57 -4.28 -9.35
N GLY A 145 -11.64 -3.33 -9.54
CA GLY A 145 -11.55 -2.08 -8.78
C GLY A 145 -12.22 -0.92 -9.51
N ILE A 146 -12.06 0.29 -8.97
CA ILE A 146 -12.55 1.50 -9.63
C ILE A 146 -11.79 1.78 -10.93
N PRO A 147 -12.47 2.10 -12.06
CA PRO A 147 -11.77 2.42 -13.31
C PRO A 147 -10.87 3.65 -13.18
N GLY A 148 -9.67 3.59 -13.80
CA GLY A 148 -8.73 4.70 -13.84
C GLY A 148 -9.22 5.81 -14.79
N SER A 149 -9.77 6.86 -14.22
CA SER A 149 -10.19 8.07 -14.93
C SER A 149 -10.16 9.27 -13.98
N MET A 150 -9.97 10.47 -14.52
CA MET A 150 -9.97 11.71 -13.73
C MET A 150 -11.25 11.89 -12.92
N LYS A 151 -12.42 11.54 -13.48
CA LYS A 151 -13.70 11.60 -12.75
C LYS A 151 -13.66 10.75 -11.48
N ASN A 152 -13.15 9.53 -11.60
CA ASN A 152 -13.06 8.61 -10.46
C ASN A 152 -11.96 9.01 -9.47
N LEU A 153 -10.86 9.58 -9.94
CA LEU A 153 -9.81 10.11 -9.07
C LEU A 153 -10.34 11.25 -8.20
N VAL A 154 -11.07 12.21 -8.78
CA VAL A 154 -11.75 13.28 -8.02
C VAL A 154 -12.69 12.67 -6.99
N PHE A 155 -13.50 11.68 -7.38
CA PHE A 155 -14.44 11.04 -6.47
C PHE A 155 -13.75 10.32 -5.30
N MET A 156 -12.66 9.59 -5.56
CA MET A 156 -11.87 8.93 -4.50
C MET A 156 -11.28 9.96 -3.53
N LYS A 157 -10.69 11.04 -4.06
CA LYS A 157 -10.10 12.12 -3.25
C LYS A 157 -11.17 12.80 -2.39
N ASP A 158 -12.28 13.20 -2.98
CA ASP A 158 -13.37 13.86 -2.25
C ASP A 158 -13.94 12.95 -1.16
N THR A 159 -14.09 11.65 -1.45
CA THR A 159 -14.53 10.65 -0.47
C THR A 159 -13.53 10.57 0.70
N MET A 160 -12.24 10.54 0.41
CA MET A 160 -11.20 10.51 1.45
C MET A 160 -11.21 11.79 2.29
N GLU A 161 -11.26 12.96 1.68
CA GLU A 161 -11.27 14.24 2.39
C GLU A 161 -12.49 14.39 3.30
N GLN A 162 -13.64 13.91 2.85
CA GLN A 162 -14.88 13.92 3.63
C GLN A 162 -14.82 12.97 4.84
N LEU A 163 -14.30 11.75 4.65
CA LEU A 163 -14.34 10.70 5.66
C LEU A 163 -13.11 10.69 6.58
N CYS A 164 -11.96 11.10 6.07
CA CYS A 164 -10.66 11.07 6.74
C CYS A 164 -9.93 12.41 6.59
N PRO A 165 -10.48 13.54 7.07
CA PRO A 165 -9.86 14.84 6.89
C PRO A 165 -8.45 14.90 7.48
N GLY A 166 -7.55 15.63 6.80
CA GLY A 166 -6.14 15.74 7.18
C GLY A 166 -5.26 14.57 6.78
N SER A 167 -5.81 13.61 6.02
CA SER A 167 -5.02 12.52 5.42
C SER A 167 -4.23 13.00 4.21
N THR A 168 -3.09 12.37 3.96
CA THR A 168 -2.34 12.52 2.71
C THR A 168 -2.69 11.38 1.75
N TRP A 169 -2.36 11.55 0.47
CA TRP A 169 -2.70 10.55 -0.52
C TRP A 169 -1.72 10.53 -1.69
N SER A 170 -1.64 9.39 -2.31
CA SER A 170 -0.94 9.13 -3.56
C SER A 170 -1.86 8.33 -4.49
N CYS A 171 -1.52 8.24 -5.77
CA CYS A 171 -2.30 7.49 -6.73
C CYS A 171 -1.41 6.87 -7.80
N PHE A 172 -1.75 5.66 -8.22
CA PHE A 172 -1.26 5.10 -9.47
C PHE A 172 -2.40 4.55 -10.30
N GLY A 173 -2.19 4.50 -11.62
CA GLY A 173 -3.08 3.85 -12.56
C GLY A 173 -2.45 2.58 -13.14
N VAL A 174 -3.28 1.56 -13.39
CA VAL A 174 -2.83 0.31 -14.01
C VAL A 174 -3.02 0.39 -15.53
N GLY A 175 -2.02 -0.09 -16.28
CA GLY A 175 -2.07 -0.18 -17.72
C GLY A 175 -2.26 1.18 -18.41
N ALA A 176 -3.26 1.31 -19.25
CA ALA A 176 -3.49 2.52 -20.07
C ALA A 176 -3.80 3.77 -19.24
N SER A 177 -4.29 3.62 -18.01
CA SER A 177 -4.61 4.75 -17.12
C SER A 177 -3.41 5.29 -16.35
N ALA A 178 -2.23 4.65 -16.43
CA ALA A 178 -1.08 4.99 -15.59
C ALA A 178 -0.70 6.47 -15.67
N MET A 179 -0.47 6.98 -16.86
CA MET A 179 -0.02 8.37 -17.05
C MET A 179 -1.10 9.39 -16.68
N GLU A 180 -2.37 9.11 -17.01
CA GLU A 180 -3.48 9.98 -16.66
C GLU A 180 -3.62 10.13 -15.14
N MET A 181 -3.50 9.01 -14.41
CA MET A 181 -3.60 9.01 -12.95
C MET A 181 -2.41 9.71 -12.28
N LEU A 182 -1.19 9.52 -12.79
CA LEU A 182 0.01 10.21 -12.28
C LEU A 182 -0.10 11.73 -12.45
N TYR A 183 -0.43 12.21 -13.64
CA TYR A 183 -0.61 13.65 -13.87
C TYR A 183 -1.78 14.21 -13.05
N GLY A 184 -2.87 13.46 -12.94
CA GLY A 184 -4.01 13.83 -12.12
C GLY A 184 -3.65 13.96 -10.64
N ALA A 185 -2.88 13.00 -10.11
CA ALA A 185 -2.43 13.04 -8.71
C ALA A 185 -1.61 14.30 -8.43
N VAL A 186 -0.59 14.56 -9.23
CA VAL A 186 0.27 15.76 -9.07
C VAL A 186 -0.54 17.04 -9.19
N ALA A 187 -1.42 17.16 -10.21
CA ALA A 187 -2.25 18.35 -10.42
C ALA A 187 -3.23 18.63 -9.29
N MET A 188 -3.65 17.59 -8.55
CA MET A 188 -4.62 17.68 -7.45
C MET A 188 -3.97 17.68 -6.06
N GLY A 189 -2.64 17.79 -5.97
CA GLY A 189 -1.88 17.85 -4.71
C GLY A 189 -1.69 16.50 -4.03
N GLY A 190 -1.73 15.41 -4.78
CA GLY A 190 -1.29 14.09 -4.36
C GLY A 190 0.21 13.87 -4.60
N HIS A 191 0.68 12.70 -4.22
CA HIS A 191 2.07 12.28 -4.33
C HIS A 191 2.24 11.17 -5.37
#